data_29f4e76ed1d4852e40c927ad91a4a868
#
_entry.id   29f4e76ed1d4852e40c927ad91a4a868
#
_cell.length_a   1.000
_cell.length_b   1.000
_cell.length_c   1.000
_cell.angle_alpha   90.00
_cell.angle_beta   90.00
_cell.angle_gamma   90.00
#
_symmetry.space_group_name_H-M   'P 1'
#
loop_
_entity.id
_entity.type
_entity.pdbx_description
1 polymer ?
#
loop_
_entity_poly.entity_id
_entity_poly.type
_entity_poly.pdbx_seq_one_letter_code
_entity_poly.pdbx_strand_id
1 'polypeptide(L)'
;MKHSGNTIGDILSEKMKAEVIASAVNEGDVYRMCLDEREGIIGKNGAESRNKYFVIIGHDSDGNALGFFVIDTEINRNLPEIRKQKHLRIESSKYDFLNGTDWYVDCSDFKIISKHRFVELFSSDKAKAKISSDDIEKIKHEAITYRNANRKMLKRFGLL
;
A
#
# COMPACT_ATOMS: atom_id res chain seq x y z
N MET A 1 -22.99 15.36 -30.21
CA MET A 1 -21.91 16.03 -29.46
C MET A 1 -21.96 15.56 -28.02
N LYS A 2 -20.84 15.09 -27.54
CA LYS A 2 -20.76 14.59 -26.16
C LYS A 2 -20.47 15.72 -25.19
N HIS A 3 -21.24 15.81 -24.15
CA HIS A 3 -20.95 16.74 -23.08
C HIS A 3 -19.76 16.25 -22.28
N SER A 4 -18.82 17.13 -22.00
CA SER A 4 -17.67 16.83 -21.16
C SER A 4 -17.93 17.08 -19.68
N GLY A 5 -19.07 17.65 -19.33
CA GLY A 5 -19.43 17.96 -17.95
C GLY A 5 -20.26 16.85 -17.31
N ASN A 6 -19.98 16.56 -16.04
CA ASN A 6 -20.76 15.63 -15.25
C ASN A 6 -21.97 16.35 -14.64
N THR A 7 -23.11 15.65 -14.58
CA THR A 7 -24.26 16.13 -13.82
C THR A 7 -24.01 15.96 -12.33
N ILE A 8 -24.81 16.60 -11.49
CA ILE A 8 -24.73 16.43 -10.02
C ILE A 8 -24.97 14.96 -9.66
N GLY A 9 -25.90 14.29 -10.34
CA GLY A 9 -26.16 12.86 -10.14
C GLY A 9 -24.95 11.99 -10.47
N ASP A 10 -24.24 12.30 -11.55
CA ASP A 10 -23.02 11.57 -11.94
C ASP A 10 -21.90 11.77 -10.91
N ILE A 11 -21.72 12.98 -10.41
CA ILE A 11 -20.72 13.30 -9.39
C ILE A 11 -21.01 12.54 -8.09
N LEU A 12 -22.26 12.51 -7.63
CA LEU A 12 -22.67 11.79 -6.43
C LEU A 12 -22.50 10.28 -6.60
N SER A 13 -22.83 9.74 -7.78
CA SER A 13 -22.65 8.32 -8.09
C SER A 13 -21.17 7.91 -8.06
N GLU A 14 -20.30 8.71 -8.66
CA GLU A 14 -18.86 8.48 -8.62
C GLU A 14 -18.31 8.52 -7.19
N LYS A 15 -18.76 9.48 -6.40
CA LYS A 15 -18.36 9.63 -4.99
C LYS A 15 -18.81 8.43 -4.16
N MET A 16 -20.05 7.98 -4.32
CA MET A 16 -20.58 6.80 -3.64
C MET A 16 -19.79 5.53 -4.05
N LYS A 17 -19.49 5.39 -5.33
CA LYS A 17 -18.68 4.28 -5.84
C LYS A 17 -17.30 4.28 -5.23
N ALA A 18 -16.65 5.45 -5.12
CA ALA A 18 -15.37 5.62 -4.50
C ALA A 18 -15.39 5.19 -3.03
N GLU A 19 -16.41 5.59 -2.28
CA GLU A 19 -16.59 5.20 -0.89
C GLU A 19 -16.77 3.70 -0.73
N VAL A 20 -17.56 3.07 -1.59
CA VAL A 20 -17.78 1.62 -1.58
C VAL A 20 -16.46 0.87 -1.85
N ILE A 21 -15.70 1.29 -2.86
CA ILE A 21 -14.42 0.68 -3.18
C ILE A 21 -13.46 0.81 -1.99
N ALA A 22 -13.31 2.03 -1.46
CA ALA A 22 -12.42 2.28 -0.34
C ALA A 22 -12.82 1.51 0.93
N SER A 23 -14.11 1.38 1.20
CA SER A 23 -14.60 0.65 2.37
C SER A 23 -14.41 -0.86 2.26
N ALA A 24 -14.29 -1.39 1.05
CA ALA A 24 -14.07 -2.82 0.80
C ALA A 24 -12.61 -3.24 0.97
N VAL A 25 -11.70 -2.29 1.15
CA VAL A 25 -10.26 -2.56 1.33
C VAL A 25 -9.99 -2.90 2.78
N ASN A 26 -9.35 -4.04 3.00
CA ASN A 26 -9.10 -4.58 4.34
C ASN A 26 -7.61 -4.71 4.62
N GLU A 27 -7.27 -4.72 5.91
CA GLU A 27 -5.93 -5.05 6.37
C GLU A 27 -5.48 -6.39 5.79
N GLY A 28 -4.28 -6.41 5.24
CA GLY A 28 -3.70 -7.60 4.63
C GLY A 28 -3.94 -7.72 3.13
N ASP A 29 -4.84 -6.93 2.55
CA ASP A 29 -5.07 -6.96 1.12
C ASP A 29 -3.83 -6.46 0.37
N VAL A 30 -3.46 -7.17 -0.69
CA VAL A 30 -2.33 -6.83 -1.56
C VAL A 30 -2.85 -6.31 -2.88
N TYR A 31 -2.35 -5.14 -3.27
CA TYR A 31 -2.67 -4.53 -4.57
C TYR A 31 -1.39 -4.30 -5.37
N ARG A 32 -1.54 -4.19 -6.67
CA ARG A 32 -0.48 -3.76 -7.58
C ARG A 32 -0.97 -2.53 -8.33
N MET A 33 -0.32 -1.41 -8.12
CA MET A 33 -0.71 -0.14 -8.73
C MET A 33 0.53 0.64 -9.16
N CYS A 34 0.31 1.55 -10.11
CA CYS A 34 1.34 2.47 -10.58
C CYS A 34 1.44 3.66 -9.63
N LEU A 35 2.42 3.63 -8.74
CA LEU A 35 2.64 4.64 -7.72
C LEU A 35 3.72 5.63 -8.15
N ASP A 36 3.67 6.85 -7.63
CA ASP A 36 4.64 7.90 -7.94
C ASP A 36 5.05 8.67 -6.66
N GLU A 37 5.58 9.88 -6.85
CA GLU A 37 6.03 10.72 -5.74
C GLU A 37 4.94 11.04 -4.72
N ARG A 38 3.67 11.03 -5.12
CA ARG A 38 2.54 11.26 -4.21
C ARG A 38 2.47 10.20 -3.12
N GLU A 39 2.92 8.98 -3.42
CA GLU A 39 3.05 7.89 -2.47
C GLU A 39 4.50 7.69 -1.98
N GLY A 40 5.38 8.64 -2.28
CA GLY A 40 6.78 8.54 -1.87
C GLY A 40 7.61 7.55 -2.71
N ILE A 41 7.19 7.26 -3.94
CA ILE A 41 7.93 6.38 -4.85
C ILE A 41 8.79 7.22 -5.80
N ILE A 42 10.08 6.89 -5.87
CA ILE A 42 11.00 7.53 -6.80
C ILE A 42 11.08 6.70 -8.08
N GLY A 43 10.84 7.34 -9.21
CA GLY A 43 10.93 6.69 -10.51
C GLY A 43 12.36 6.29 -10.85
N LYS A 44 12.51 5.28 -11.72
CA LYS A 44 13.79 4.82 -12.24
C LYS A 44 13.94 5.22 -13.71
N ASN A 45 15.17 5.56 -14.11
CA ASN A 45 15.53 5.84 -15.50
C ASN A 45 14.63 6.90 -16.17
N GLY A 46 14.31 7.97 -15.44
CA GLY A 46 13.47 9.05 -15.92
C GLY A 46 11.97 8.76 -15.89
N ALA A 47 11.56 7.59 -15.44
CA ALA A 47 10.14 7.28 -15.25
C ALA A 47 9.60 8.01 -14.03
N GLU A 48 8.40 8.61 -14.15
CA GLU A 48 7.75 9.32 -13.05
C GLU A 48 7.03 8.40 -12.09
N SER A 49 6.73 7.17 -12.50
CA SER A 49 5.95 6.22 -11.71
C SER A 49 6.49 4.81 -11.84
N ARG A 50 6.11 3.94 -10.92
CA ARG A 50 6.50 2.52 -10.91
C ARG A 50 5.33 1.65 -10.46
N ASN A 51 5.15 0.52 -11.14
CA ASN A 51 4.24 -0.51 -10.66
C ASN A 51 4.82 -1.16 -9.41
N LYS A 52 4.06 -1.15 -8.34
CA LYS A 52 4.46 -1.72 -7.06
C LYS A 52 3.37 -2.61 -6.49
N TYR A 53 3.78 -3.75 -5.93
CA TYR A 53 2.93 -4.49 -5.01
C TYR A 53 3.02 -3.81 -3.64
N PHE A 54 1.91 -3.76 -2.94
CA PHE A 54 1.88 -3.24 -1.58
C PHE A 54 0.78 -3.90 -0.77
N VAL A 55 0.99 -3.96 0.53
CA VAL A 55 0.04 -4.56 1.48
C VAL A 55 -0.61 -3.47 2.32
N ILE A 56 -1.93 -3.49 2.38
CA ILE A 56 -2.70 -2.56 3.20
C ILE A 56 -2.57 -2.95 4.67
N ILE A 57 -2.25 -1.98 5.51
CA ILE A 57 -2.10 -2.18 6.94
C ILE A 57 -3.27 -1.59 7.73
N GLY A 58 -3.86 -0.52 7.25
CA GLY A 58 -4.98 0.07 7.96
C GLY A 58 -5.55 1.30 7.31
N HIS A 59 -6.63 1.76 7.90
CA HIS A 59 -7.30 3.01 7.54
C HIS A 59 -6.88 4.10 8.52
N ASP A 60 -6.78 5.32 7.99
CA ASP A 60 -6.62 6.53 8.79
C ASP A 60 -7.79 6.67 9.77
N SER A 61 -7.53 7.14 10.97
CA SER A 61 -8.57 7.45 11.97
C SER A 61 -9.64 8.41 11.45
N ASP A 62 -9.26 9.31 10.52
CA ASP A 62 -10.21 10.24 9.88
C ASP A 62 -10.93 9.64 8.68
N GLY A 63 -10.56 8.43 8.27
CA GLY A 63 -11.19 7.74 7.15
C GLY A 63 -10.79 8.23 5.76
N ASN A 64 -9.76 9.04 5.63
CA ASN A 64 -9.38 9.70 4.37
C ASN A 64 -8.21 9.04 3.63
N ALA A 65 -7.49 8.14 4.27
CA ALA A 65 -6.31 7.52 3.69
C ALA A 65 -6.13 6.07 4.12
N LEU A 66 -5.31 5.37 3.33
CA LEU A 66 -4.88 4.00 3.60
C LEU A 66 -3.38 4.01 3.89
N GLY A 67 -2.96 3.25 4.89
CA GLY A 67 -1.55 3.03 5.20
C GLY A 67 -1.09 1.70 4.62
N PHE A 68 0.13 1.67 4.10
CA PHE A 68 0.64 0.47 3.43
C PHE A 68 2.17 0.37 3.50
N PHE A 69 2.67 -0.83 3.22
CA PHE A 69 4.09 -1.09 2.98
C PHE A 69 4.28 -1.69 1.59
N VAL A 70 5.35 -1.29 0.91
CA VAL A 70 5.72 -1.81 -0.41
C VAL A 70 6.32 -3.21 -0.27
N ILE A 71 6.06 -4.06 -1.25
CA ILE A 71 6.58 -5.42 -1.36
C ILE A 71 7.49 -5.47 -2.60
N ASP A 72 8.77 -5.74 -2.40
CA ASP A 72 9.79 -5.78 -3.47
C ASP A 72 10.47 -7.15 -3.56
N THR A 73 11.00 -7.45 -4.76
CA THR A 73 11.74 -8.72 -5.00
C THR A 73 13.10 -8.76 -4.34
N GLU A 74 13.65 -7.61 -3.99
CA GLU A 74 14.97 -7.51 -3.38
C GLU A 74 15.06 -6.32 -2.44
N ILE A 75 16.01 -6.37 -1.52
CA ILE A 75 16.30 -5.28 -0.61
C ILE A 75 17.28 -4.33 -1.30
N ASN A 76 16.96 -3.03 -1.36
CA ASN A 76 17.86 -2.03 -1.92
C ASN A 76 19.16 -1.98 -1.12
N ARG A 77 20.27 -2.35 -1.75
CA ARG A 77 21.60 -2.40 -1.12
C ARG A 77 22.11 -1.04 -0.66
N ASN A 78 21.56 0.05 -1.19
CA ASN A 78 21.97 1.41 -0.85
C ASN A 78 21.30 1.96 0.42
N LEU A 79 20.36 1.22 1.00
CA LEU A 79 19.71 1.63 2.24
C LEU A 79 20.68 1.48 3.44
N PRO A 80 20.53 2.33 4.46
CA PRO A 80 21.24 2.11 5.73
C PRO A 80 20.91 0.74 6.31
N GLU A 81 21.87 0.15 7.00
CA GLU A 81 21.75 -1.19 7.57
C GLU A 81 20.53 -1.32 8.50
N ILE A 82 20.24 -0.30 9.28
CA ILE A 82 19.07 -0.26 10.17
C ILE A 82 17.76 -0.43 9.40
N ARG A 83 17.68 0.07 8.18
CA ARG A 83 16.50 -0.09 7.31
C ARG A 83 16.47 -1.47 6.64
N LYS A 84 17.63 -1.97 6.21
CA LYS A 84 17.70 -3.31 5.61
C LYS A 84 17.19 -4.37 6.56
N GLN A 85 17.52 -4.26 7.86
CA GLN A 85 17.08 -5.21 8.88
C GLN A 85 15.57 -5.20 9.11
N LYS A 86 14.87 -4.18 8.66
CA LYS A 86 13.41 -4.06 8.78
C LYS A 86 12.65 -4.51 7.53
N HIS A 87 13.30 -5.26 6.66
CA HIS A 87 12.66 -5.92 5.53
C HIS A 87 12.27 -7.34 5.95
N LEU A 88 10.97 -7.60 5.94
CA LEU A 88 10.43 -8.91 6.29
C LEU A 88 10.30 -9.76 5.02
N ARG A 89 10.99 -10.90 5.00
CA ARG A 89 10.86 -11.84 3.90
C ARG A 89 9.50 -12.55 3.96
N ILE A 90 8.79 -12.56 2.82
CA ILE A 90 7.59 -13.37 2.65
C ILE A 90 7.93 -14.56 1.75
N GLU A 91 7.60 -15.76 2.21
CA GLU A 91 7.96 -16.99 1.51
C GLU A 91 7.04 -17.26 0.31
N SER A 92 7.64 -17.57 -0.81
CA SER A 92 6.92 -17.89 -2.05
C SER A 92 5.98 -19.09 -1.90
N SER A 93 6.29 -20.00 -1.00
CA SER A 93 5.44 -21.17 -0.73
C SER A 93 4.09 -20.84 -0.11
N LYS A 94 3.96 -19.67 0.51
CA LYS A 94 2.72 -19.23 1.16
C LYS A 94 1.79 -18.44 0.24
N TYR A 95 2.32 -17.82 -0.81
CA TYR A 95 1.56 -16.85 -1.59
C TYR A 95 1.79 -17.05 -3.09
N ASP A 96 0.74 -17.40 -3.81
CA ASP A 96 0.80 -17.67 -5.25
C ASP A 96 1.22 -16.45 -6.08
N PHE A 97 0.87 -15.24 -5.64
CA PHE A 97 1.20 -14.02 -6.38
C PHE A 97 2.71 -13.76 -6.46
N LEU A 98 3.49 -14.42 -5.62
CA LEU A 98 4.96 -14.26 -5.61
C LEU A 98 5.66 -15.05 -6.73
N ASN A 99 4.94 -15.89 -7.46
CA ASN A 99 5.46 -16.64 -8.61
C ASN A 99 6.74 -17.44 -8.31
N GLY A 100 6.80 -18.08 -7.15
CA GLY A 100 7.93 -18.96 -6.78
C GLY A 100 9.19 -18.22 -6.32
N THR A 101 9.16 -16.91 -6.18
CA THR A 101 10.29 -16.10 -5.71
C THR A 101 9.93 -15.44 -4.39
N ASP A 102 10.83 -15.48 -3.42
CA ASP A 102 10.63 -14.79 -2.16
C ASP A 102 10.70 -13.27 -2.37
N TRP A 103 9.84 -12.54 -1.67
CA TRP A 103 9.77 -11.09 -1.73
C TRP A 103 9.94 -10.52 -0.32
N TYR A 104 10.12 -9.20 -0.25
CA TYR A 104 10.39 -8.51 1.01
C TYR A 104 9.42 -7.34 1.22
N VAL A 105 8.88 -7.24 2.42
CA VAL A 105 8.06 -6.10 2.84
C VAL A 105 8.97 -5.09 3.52
N ASP A 106 9.01 -3.86 3.02
CA ASP A 106 9.81 -2.80 3.63
C ASP A 106 9.07 -2.18 4.81
N CYS A 107 9.27 -2.74 5.98
CA CYS A 107 8.63 -2.29 7.22
C CYS A 107 9.28 -1.03 7.81
N SER A 108 10.35 -0.52 7.19
CA SER A 108 11.00 0.73 7.61
C SER A 108 10.39 1.97 6.96
N ASP A 109 9.52 1.78 5.96
CA ASP A 109 8.99 2.89 5.17
C ASP A 109 7.47 2.80 5.05
N PHE A 110 6.80 3.28 6.10
CA PHE A 110 5.34 3.34 6.14
C PHE A 110 4.85 4.42 5.18
N LYS A 111 4.02 4.03 4.24
CA LYS A 111 3.52 4.91 3.18
C LYS A 111 2.02 5.12 3.30
N ILE A 112 1.55 6.20 2.70
CA ILE A 112 0.15 6.61 2.75
C ILE A 112 -0.33 6.88 1.34
N ILE A 113 -1.55 6.43 1.04
CA ILE A 113 -2.27 6.80 -0.17
C ILE A 113 -3.65 7.33 0.24
N SER A 114 -4.05 8.48 -0.32
CA SER A 114 -5.40 8.96 -0.10
C SER A 114 -6.41 7.99 -0.70
N LYS A 115 -7.59 7.87 -0.11
CA LYS A 115 -8.66 7.02 -0.67
C LYS A 115 -9.06 7.47 -2.07
N HIS A 116 -9.09 8.76 -2.29
CA HIS A 116 -9.37 9.33 -3.61
C HIS A 116 -8.36 8.85 -4.66
N ARG A 117 -7.06 8.95 -4.35
CA ARG A 117 -5.98 8.50 -5.23
C ARG A 117 -6.02 6.98 -5.45
N PHE A 118 -6.29 6.22 -4.39
CA PHE A 118 -6.44 4.77 -4.49
C PHE A 118 -7.54 4.39 -5.48
N VAL A 119 -8.69 5.05 -5.40
CA VAL A 119 -9.82 4.80 -6.30
C VAL A 119 -9.48 5.17 -7.74
N GLU A 120 -8.76 6.26 -7.96
CA GLU A 120 -8.28 6.64 -9.31
C GLU A 120 -7.40 5.55 -9.94
N LEU A 121 -6.56 4.92 -9.14
CA LEU A 121 -5.64 3.86 -9.61
C LEU A 121 -6.29 2.48 -9.63
N PHE A 122 -7.41 2.32 -8.95
CA PHE A 122 -8.10 1.06 -8.84
C PHE A 122 -8.69 0.67 -10.20
N SER A 123 -8.21 -0.43 -10.76
CA SER A 123 -8.88 -1.08 -11.87
C SER A 123 -9.97 -1.99 -11.31
N SER A 124 -10.87 -2.50 -12.14
CA SER A 124 -11.93 -3.42 -11.73
C SER A 124 -11.40 -4.73 -11.11
N ASP A 125 -10.11 -4.88 -11.02
CA ASP A 125 -9.46 -6.05 -10.44
C ASP A 125 -9.60 -6.06 -8.93
N LYS A 126 -9.81 -7.26 -8.40
CA LYS A 126 -9.81 -7.50 -6.96
C LYS A 126 -8.38 -7.40 -6.40
N ALA A 127 -8.25 -7.41 -5.08
CA ALA A 127 -6.97 -7.58 -4.44
C ALA A 127 -6.24 -8.80 -5.03
N LYS A 128 -4.94 -8.66 -5.29
CA LYS A 128 -4.12 -9.74 -5.88
C LYS A 128 -3.92 -10.89 -4.92
N ALA A 129 -3.94 -10.62 -3.62
CA ALA A 129 -3.75 -11.61 -2.57
C ALA A 129 -4.16 -11.03 -1.23
N LYS A 130 -4.13 -11.88 -0.22
CA LYS A 130 -4.29 -11.48 1.18
C LYS A 130 -3.14 -12.06 1.99
N ILE A 131 -2.44 -11.21 2.69
CA ILE A 131 -1.37 -11.63 3.59
C ILE A 131 -2.02 -12.22 4.87
N SER A 132 -1.48 -13.32 5.34
CA SER A 132 -2.00 -13.99 6.53
C SER A 132 -1.92 -13.09 7.77
N SER A 133 -2.81 -13.31 8.74
CA SER A 133 -2.81 -12.55 9.98
C SER A 133 -1.49 -12.68 10.74
N ASP A 134 -0.87 -13.85 10.71
CA ASP A 134 0.43 -14.07 11.34
C ASP A 134 1.53 -13.21 10.71
N ASP A 135 1.58 -13.14 9.39
CA ASP A 135 2.54 -12.31 8.69
C ASP A 135 2.25 -10.82 8.87
N ILE A 136 0.98 -10.43 8.94
CA ILE A 136 0.61 -9.04 9.25
C ILE A 136 1.10 -8.64 10.65
N GLU A 137 0.97 -9.50 11.65
CA GLU A 137 1.48 -9.22 12.99
C GLU A 137 3.01 -9.06 12.99
N LYS A 138 3.71 -9.87 12.21
CA LYS A 138 5.16 -9.72 12.03
C LYS A 138 5.53 -8.39 11.37
N ILE A 139 4.79 -7.99 10.34
CA ILE A 139 4.99 -6.70 9.66
C ILE A 139 4.80 -5.55 10.66
N LYS A 140 3.73 -5.57 11.42
CA LYS A 140 3.45 -4.56 12.44
C LYS A 140 4.54 -4.50 13.50
N HIS A 141 5.00 -5.65 13.96
CA HIS A 141 6.08 -5.74 14.94
C HIS A 141 7.36 -5.08 14.41
N GLU A 142 7.76 -5.41 13.18
CA GLU A 142 8.94 -4.81 12.56
C GLU A 142 8.79 -3.30 12.40
N ALA A 143 7.61 -2.83 12.01
CA ALA A 143 7.33 -1.41 11.86
C ALA A 143 7.39 -0.65 13.20
N ILE A 144 6.79 -1.22 14.25
CA ILE A 144 6.72 -0.59 15.57
C ILE A 144 8.12 -0.55 16.23
N THR A 145 8.92 -1.57 16.03
CA THR A 145 10.25 -1.67 16.62
C THR A 145 11.34 -0.98 15.81
N TYR A 146 10.99 -0.44 14.64
CA TYR A 146 11.94 0.35 13.88
C TYR A 146 12.30 1.64 14.64
N ARG A 147 13.60 1.83 14.87
CA ARG A 147 14.13 2.94 15.67
C ARG A 147 13.70 4.32 15.18
N ASN A 148 13.67 4.52 13.86
CA ASN A 148 13.33 5.81 13.24
C ASN A 148 11.88 5.87 12.76
N ALA A 149 11.01 5.00 13.26
CA ALA A 149 9.61 5.00 12.87
C ALA A 149 8.92 6.30 13.25
N ASN A 150 8.03 6.77 12.38
CA ASN A 150 7.15 7.89 12.70
C ASN A 150 6.01 7.39 13.58
N ARG A 151 6.18 7.48 14.90
CA ARG A 151 5.22 6.93 15.87
C ARG A 151 3.85 7.59 15.78
N LYS A 152 3.81 8.88 15.51
CA LYS A 152 2.56 9.61 15.32
C LYS A 152 1.75 9.04 14.15
N MET A 153 2.45 8.75 13.06
CA MET A 153 1.84 8.15 11.88
C MET A 153 1.34 6.74 12.16
N LEU A 154 2.15 5.92 12.81
CA LEU A 154 1.75 4.55 13.18
C LEU A 154 0.51 4.55 14.07
N LYS A 155 0.43 5.47 15.00
CA LYS A 155 -0.74 5.63 15.86
C LYS A 155 -1.99 6.03 15.08
N ARG A 156 -1.83 6.97 14.14
CA ARG A 156 -2.93 7.43 13.28
C ARG A 156 -3.57 6.29 12.48
N PHE A 157 -2.80 5.30 12.10
CA PHE A 157 -3.28 4.15 11.33
C PHE A 157 -3.51 2.89 12.18
N GLY A 158 -3.51 3.01 13.47
CA GLY A 158 -3.88 1.93 14.37
C GLY A 158 -2.81 0.89 14.66
N LEU A 159 -1.52 1.18 14.34
CA LEU A 159 -0.42 0.27 14.63
C LEU A 159 0.10 0.43 16.06
N LEU A 160 -0.15 1.56 16.67
CA LEU A 160 0.19 1.86 18.07
C LEU A 160 -1.04 2.24 18.86
#